data_9872323f20c1f7ef491a77ebab043df5
#
_entry.id   9872323f20c1f7ef491a77ebab043df5
#
_cell.length_a   1.000
_cell.length_b   1.000
_cell.length_c   1.000
_cell.angle_alpha   90.00
_cell.angle_beta   90.00
_cell.angle_gamma   90.00
#
_symmetry.space_group_name_H-M   'P 1'
#
loop_
_entity.id
_entity.type
_entity.pdbx_description
1 polymer ?
#
loop_
_entity_poly.entity_id
_entity_poly.type
_entity_poly.pdbx_seq_one_letter_code
_entity_poly.pdbx_strand_id
1 'polypeptide(L)'
;ANGIYPKSSYIIFVALCWIPFFIGELFFRIKGKATDAYRLCLVIGYGIFYTFVICTTDSPISFTYILPVMSLLVLYKNKKFMINCGIANVLSVIVSDVYRYVVLGCRSDADMKNYQLQVACLLLCYICYVMSIRHLNESDGALNGSIKADLDRVVSTVEKVKTSSNSIMSGITVVRELASENKHGSDIIMLGMNELSSNNEDLR
;
A
#
# COMPACT_ATOMS: atom_id res chain seq x y z
N ALA A 1 -9.41 -41.29 -27.82
CA ALA A 1 -9.71 -41.68 -26.45
C ALA A 1 -10.45 -40.51 -25.79
N ASN A 2 -11.75 -40.70 -25.54
CA ASN A 2 -12.62 -39.70 -24.91
C ASN A 2 -12.27 -39.66 -23.43
N GLY A 3 -11.39 -38.77 -23.03
CA GLY A 3 -11.07 -38.50 -21.64
C GLY A 3 -12.22 -37.76 -20.97
N ILE A 4 -13.28 -38.48 -20.61
CA ILE A 4 -14.30 -37.98 -19.72
C ILE A 4 -13.71 -38.10 -18.32
N TYR A 5 -13.17 -37.01 -17.81
CA TYR A 5 -12.80 -36.92 -16.38
C TYR A 5 -14.02 -37.35 -15.56
N PRO A 6 -13.87 -38.24 -14.57
CA PRO A 6 -14.98 -38.64 -13.70
C PRO A 6 -15.58 -37.39 -13.06
N LYS A 7 -16.91 -37.29 -13.03
CA LYS A 7 -17.64 -36.14 -12.48
C LYS A 7 -17.16 -35.75 -11.06
N SER A 8 -16.68 -36.72 -10.30
CA SER A 8 -16.06 -36.51 -8.98
C SER A 8 -14.81 -35.61 -9.03
N SER A 9 -13.93 -35.79 -10.01
CA SER A 9 -12.71 -34.98 -10.15
C SER A 9 -13.04 -33.53 -10.50
N TYR A 10 -14.08 -33.30 -11.30
CA TYR A 10 -14.57 -31.94 -11.60
C TYR A 10 -15.13 -31.24 -10.36
N ILE A 11 -15.92 -31.95 -9.54
CA ILE A 11 -16.47 -31.39 -8.29
C ILE A 11 -15.33 -31.03 -7.32
N ILE A 12 -14.34 -31.90 -7.18
CA ILE A 12 -13.16 -31.66 -6.34
C ILE A 12 -12.40 -30.43 -6.86
N PHE A 13 -12.19 -30.30 -8.15
CA PHE A 13 -11.53 -29.15 -8.77
C PHE A 13 -12.27 -27.84 -8.43
N VAL A 14 -13.58 -27.81 -8.64
CA VAL A 14 -14.40 -26.61 -8.32
C VAL A 14 -14.37 -26.31 -6.84
N ALA A 15 -14.49 -27.31 -5.96
CA ALA A 15 -14.45 -27.13 -4.51
C ALA A 15 -13.09 -26.58 -4.06
N LEU A 16 -11.97 -27.14 -4.51
CA LEU A 16 -10.63 -26.68 -4.17
C LEU A 16 -10.33 -25.27 -4.70
N CYS A 17 -10.95 -24.86 -5.80
CA CYS A 17 -10.81 -23.51 -6.35
C CYS A 17 -11.55 -22.47 -5.49
N TRP A 18 -12.78 -22.76 -5.04
CA TRP A 18 -13.64 -21.77 -4.40
C TRP A 18 -13.56 -21.76 -2.86
N ILE A 19 -13.31 -22.92 -2.22
CA ILE A 19 -13.24 -23.02 -0.76
C ILE A 19 -12.21 -22.07 -0.15
N PRO A 20 -10.95 -21.99 -0.63
CA PRO A 20 -9.97 -21.08 -0.07
C PRO A 20 -10.38 -19.61 -0.17
N PHE A 21 -11.06 -19.24 -1.24
CA PHE A 21 -11.58 -17.90 -1.43
C PHE A 21 -12.66 -17.55 -0.39
N PHE A 22 -13.67 -18.43 -0.21
CA PHE A 22 -14.73 -18.20 0.77
C PHE A 22 -14.22 -18.20 2.22
N ILE A 23 -13.30 -19.11 2.57
CA ILE A 23 -12.67 -19.13 3.89
C ILE A 23 -11.85 -17.86 4.10
N GLY A 24 -11.09 -17.43 3.10
CA GLY A 24 -10.33 -16.19 3.15
C GLY A 24 -11.22 -14.97 3.38
N GLU A 25 -12.30 -14.84 2.63
CA GLU A 25 -13.28 -13.75 2.79
C GLU A 25 -13.94 -13.77 4.17
N LEU A 26 -14.25 -14.95 4.71
CA LEU A 26 -14.77 -15.09 6.05
C LEU A 26 -13.78 -14.60 7.12
N PHE A 27 -12.49 -14.99 7.01
CA PHE A 27 -11.44 -14.49 7.90
C PHE A 27 -11.26 -12.97 7.81
N PHE A 28 -11.35 -12.42 6.60
CA PHE A 28 -11.27 -10.98 6.39
C PHE A 28 -12.40 -10.22 7.09
N ARG A 29 -13.63 -10.76 7.08
CA ARG A 29 -14.79 -10.16 7.76
C ARG A 29 -14.70 -10.28 9.29
N ILE A 30 -14.22 -11.41 9.82
CA ILE A 30 -14.18 -11.67 11.27
C ILE A 30 -13.00 -10.93 11.93
N LYS A 31 -11.81 -11.00 11.35
CA LYS A 31 -10.57 -10.48 11.96
C LYS A 31 -10.15 -9.09 11.48
N GLY A 32 -10.85 -8.52 10.49
CA GLY A 32 -10.58 -7.20 9.95
C GLY A 32 -9.42 -7.15 8.93
N LYS A 33 -9.24 -5.95 8.35
CA LYS A 33 -8.37 -5.71 7.18
C LYS A 33 -6.86 -5.88 7.43
N ALA A 34 -6.42 -5.83 8.69
CA ALA A 34 -5.00 -5.83 9.04
C ALA A 34 -4.40 -7.22 9.33
N THR A 35 -5.15 -8.31 9.05
CA THR A 35 -4.75 -9.65 9.48
C THR A 35 -4.01 -10.41 8.37
N ASP A 36 -2.83 -10.94 8.70
CA ASP A 36 -2.07 -11.86 7.83
C ASP A 36 -2.80 -13.20 7.54
N ALA A 37 -3.88 -13.47 8.26
CA ALA A 37 -4.65 -14.71 8.11
C ALA A 37 -5.25 -14.88 6.71
N TYR A 38 -5.74 -13.80 6.09
CA TYR A 38 -6.24 -13.83 4.71
C TYR A 38 -5.16 -14.27 3.72
N ARG A 39 -3.99 -13.66 3.81
CA ARG A 39 -2.83 -13.99 2.97
C ARG A 39 -2.41 -15.45 3.12
N LEU A 40 -2.35 -15.94 4.37
CA LEU A 40 -1.95 -17.31 4.67
C LEU A 40 -3.00 -18.32 4.16
N CYS A 41 -4.28 -18.01 4.33
CA CYS A 41 -5.38 -18.83 3.83
C CYS A 41 -5.34 -18.96 2.30
N LEU A 42 -5.12 -17.86 1.59
CA LEU A 42 -4.98 -17.88 0.12
C LEU A 42 -3.79 -18.72 -0.31
N VAL A 43 -2.62 -18.53 0.31
CA VAL A 43 -1.41 -19.26 -0.10
C VAL A 43 -1.53 -20.75 0.17
N ILE A 44 -2.01 -21.17 1.33
CA ILE A 44 -2.20 -22.58 1.65
C ILE A 44 -3.29 -23.18 0.78
N GLY A 45 -4.43 -22.52 0.67
CA GLY A 45 -5.57 -23.03 -0.08
C GLY A 45 -5.26 -23.18 -1.57
N TYR A 46 -4.69 -22.13 -2.18
CA TYR A 46 -4.30 -22.20 -3.58
C TYR A 46 -3.05 -23.05 -3.81
N GLY A 47 -2.19 -23.23 -2.84
CA GLY A 47 -1.10 -24.20 -2.89
C GLY A 47 -1.61 -25.63 -3.01
N ILE A 48 -2.65 -26.00 -2.22
CA ILE A 48 -3.32 -27.29 -2.32
C ILE A 48 -4.02 -27.46 -3.66
N PHE A 49 -4.79 -26.45 -4.09
CA PHE A 49 -5.45 -26.44 -5.39
C PHE A 49 -4.45 -26.61 -6.53
N TYR A 50 -3.35 -25.87 -6.50
CA TYR A 50 -2.30 -25.94 -7.50
C TYR A 50 -1.66 -27.32 -7.59
N THR A 51 -1.29 -27.90 -6.44
CA THR A 51 -0.73 -29.25 -6.39
C THR A 51 -1.68 -30.29 -6.96
N PHE A 52 -2.98 -30.17 -6.64
CA PHE A 52 -4.00 -31.03 -7.22
C PHE A 52 -4.05 -30.88 -8.76
N VAL A 53 -4.06 -29.64 -9.27
CA VAL A 53 -4.13 -29.38 -10.72
C VAL A 53 -2.92 -29.92 -11.47
N ILE A 54 -1.70 -29.65 -10.99
CA ILE A 54 -0.49 -30.12 -11.67
C ILE A 54 -0.33 -31.65 -11.63
N CYS A 55 -0.91 -32.32 -10.62
CA CYS A 55 -0.87 -33.79 -10.53
C CYS A 55 -1.97 -34.49 -11.35
N THR A 56 -3.11 -33.83 -11.59
CA THR A 56 -4.27 -34.44 -12.27
C THR A 56 -4.44 -34.03 -13.72
N THR A 57 -3.84 -32.94 -14.16
CA THR A 57 -4.01 -32.39 -15.51
C THR A 57 -2.84 -32.77 -16.40
N ASP A 58 -3.10 -33.31 -17.57
CA ASP A 58 -2.06 -33.64 -18.56
C ASP A 58 -1.57 -32.44 -19.38
N SER A 59 -2.19 -31.27 -19.15
CA SER A 59 -1.84 -30.03 -19.87
C SER A 59 -0.49 -29.48 -19.44
N PRO A 60 0.44 -29.20 -20.36
CA PRO A 60 1.72 -28.59 -20.05
C PRO A 60 1.62 -27.16 -19.53
N ILE A 61 0.43 -26.53 -19.63
CA ILE A 61 0.18 -25.14 -19.19
C ILE A 61 -0.32 -25.08 -17.72
N SER A 62 -0.59 -26.25 -17.11
CA SER A 62 -1.17 -26.29 -15.75
C SER A 62 -0.36 -25.53 -14.68
N PHE A 63 0.95 -25.40 -14.85
CA PHE A 63 1.81 -24.63 -13.96
C PHE A 63 1.46 -23.14 -13.88
N THR A 64 0.76 -22.60 -14.88
CA THR A 64 0.39 -21.16 -14.92
C THR A 64 -0.74 -20.80 -13.97
N TYR A 65 -1.52 -21.75 -13.47
CA TYR A 65 -2.67 -21.48 -12.59
C TYR A 65 -2.31 -20.76 -11.29
N ILE A 66 -1.08 -20.91 -10.82
CA ILE A 66 -0.61 -20.23 -9.60
C ILE A 66 -0.26 -18.74 -9.82
N LEU A 67 0.08 -18.35 -11.05
CA LEU A 67 0.61 -17.03 -11.35
C LEU A 67 -0.36 -15.88 -11.00
N PRO A 68 -1.67 -15.95 -11.32
CA PRO A 68 -2.61 -14.89 -10.95
C PRO A 68 -2.69 -14.64 -9.46
N VAL A 69 -2.70 -15.71 -8.66
CA VAL A 69 -2.75 -15.59 -7.19
C VAL A 69 -1.46 -14.98 -6.65
N MET A 70 -0.31 -15.42 -7.15
CA MET A 70 0.98 -14.88 -6.74
C MET A 70 1.16 -13.42 -7.17
N SER A 71 0.62 -13.01 -8.31
CA SER A 71 0.60 -11.62 -8.75
C SER A 71 -0.16 -10.72 -7.77
N LEU A 72 -1.29 -11.17 -7.23
CA LEU A 72 -2.03 -10.44 -6.19
C LEU A 72 -1.22 -10.33 -4.89
N LEU A 73 -0.45 -11.35 -4.55
CA LEU A 73 0.37 -11.35 -3.32
C LEU A 73 1.55 -10.35 -3.37
N VAL A 74 1.93 -9.87 -4.56
CA VAL A 74 2.92 -8.77 -4.72
C VAL A 74 2.46 -7.51 -3.98
N LEU A 75 1.15 -7.25 -3.94
CA LEU A 75 0.56 -6.09 -3.26
C LEU A 75 0.82 -6.05 -1.74
N TYR A 76 1.09 -7.20 -1.12
CA TYR A 76 1.47 -7.26 0.30
C TYR A 76 2.90 -6.77 0.57
N LYS A 77 3.70 -6.53 -0.47
CA LYS A 77 5.05 -5.95 -0.41
C LYS A 77 6.02 -6.69 0.52
N ASN A 78 5.75 -7.97 0.80
CA ASN A 78 6.57 -8.81 1.68
C ASN A 78 7.53 -9.68 0.85
N LYS A 79 8.78 -9.20 0.71
CA LYS A 79 9.82 -9.87 -0.07
C LYS A 79 10.13 -11.30 0.42
N LYS A 80 10.29 -11.48 1.74
CA LYS A 80 10.63 -12.81 2.31
C LYS A 80 9.52 -13.81 2.06
N PHE A 81 8.28 -13.40 2.24
CA PHE A 81 7.11 -14.22 1.99
C PHE A 81 7.03 -14.65 0.53
N MET A 82 7.24 -13.73 -0.42
CA MET A 82 7.22 -14.04 -1.84
C MET A 82 8.32 -15.03 -2.25
N ILE A 83 9.54 -14.89 -1.70
CA ILE A 83 10.64 -15.84 -1.94
C ILE A 83 10.25 -17.24 -1.44
N ASN A 84 9.67 -17.36 -0.25
CA ASN A 84 9.25 -18.65 0.29
C ASN A 84 8.14 -19.29 -0.56
N CYS A 85 7.17 -18.51 -1.03
CA CYS A 85 6.15 -18.97 -1.97
C CYS A 85 6.77 -19.44 -3.28
N GLY A 86 7.75 -18.71 -3.80
CA GLY A 86 8.48 -19.08 -5.02
C GLY A 86 9.21 -20.42 -4.88
N ILE A 87 9.94 -20.59 -3.80
CA ILE A 87 10.65 -21.85 -3.51
C ILE A 87 9.64 -23.01 -3.41
N ALA A 88 8.55 -22.83 -2.65
CA ALA A 88 7.53 -23.88 -2.50
C ALA A 88 6.89 -24.27 -3.84
N ASN A 89 6.55 -23.29 -4.69
CA ASN A 89 5.93 -23.57 -5.98
C ASN A 89 6.90 -24.19 -6.98
N VAL A 90 8.15 -23.76 -7.03
CA VAL A 90 9.18 -24.39 -7.87
C VAL A 90 9.41 -25.85 -7.45
N LEU A 91 9.49 -26.10 -6.14
CA LEU A 91 9.62 -27.48 -5.63
C LEU A 91 8.40 -28.33 -5.99
N SER A 92 7.18 -27.78 -5.90
CA SER A 92 5.96 -28.51 -6.29
C SER A 92 5.97 -28.91 -7.76
N VAL A 93 6.43 -28.03 -8.66
CA VAL A 93 6.57 -28.35 -10.09
C VAL A 93 7.64 -29.41 -10.31
N ILE A 94 8.81 -29.26 -9.69
CA ILE A 94 9.89 -30.26 -9.83
C ILE A 94 9.41 -31.64 -9.37
N VAL A 95 8.70 -31.73 -8.23
CA VAL A 95 8.14 -32.99 -7.73
C VAL A 95 7.13 -33.57 -8.72
N SER A 96 6.25 -32.72 -9.28
CA SER A 96 5.29 -33.15 -10.30
C SER A 96 5.98 -33.66 -11.58
N ASP A 97 7.01 -32.96 -12.04
CA ASP A 97 7.77 -33.34 -13.24
C ASP A 97 8.52 -34.67 -13.02
N VAL A 98 9.13 -34.84 -11.86
CA VAL A 98 9.79 -36.11 -11.45
C VAL A 98 8.77 -37.26 -11.39
N TYR A 99 7.60 -37.02 -10.79
CA TYR A 99 6.51 -38.00 -10.75
C TYR A 99 6.07 -38.43 -12.17
N ARG A 100 5.86 -37.49 -13.07
CA ARG A 100 5.51 -37.75 -14.46
C ARG A 100 6.60 -38.53 -15.19
N TYR A 101 7.85 -38.15 -15.00
CA TYR A 101 9.00 -38.83 -15.61
C TYR A 101 9.17 -40.26 -15.11
N VAL A 102 9.08 -40.50 -13.78
CA VAL A 102 9.37 -41.80 -13.15
C VAL A 102 8.15 -42.71 -13.19
N VAL A 103 6.98 -42.23 -12.79
CA VAL A 103 5.78 -43.04 -12.57
C VAL A 103 4.92 -43.16 -13.84
N LEU A 104 4.71 -42.04 -14.53
CA LEU A 104 3.86 -42.03 -15.74
C LEU A 104 4.65 -42.33 -17.01
N GLY A 105 5.97 -42.38 -16.95
CA GLY A 105 6.81 -42.71 -18.11
C GLY A 105 6.81 -41.66 -19.23
N CYS A 106 6.42 -40.42 -18.93
CA CYS A 106 6.44 -39.29 -19.88
C CYS A 106 7.89 -38.82 -20.11
N ARG A 107 8.57 -39.45 -21.06
CA ARG A 107 10.02 -39.27 -21.34
C ARG A 107 10.31 -38.85 -22.77
N SER A 108 9.31 -38.34 -23.48
CA SER A 108 9.55 -37.83 -24.83
C SER A 108 10.41 -36.57 -24.80
N ASP A 109 11.09 -36.25 -25.90
CA ASP A 109 11.84 -35.01 -26.07
C ASP A 109 10.97 -33.78 -25.86
N ALA A 110 9.69 -33.85 -26.22
CA ALA A 110 8.71 -32.81 -26.01
C ALA A 110 8.41 -32.63 -24.53
N ASP A 111 8.27 -33.72 -23.76
CA ASP A 111 8.03 -33.67 -22.28
C ASP A 111 9.22 -33.05 -21.57
N MET A 112 10.43 -33.44 -21.95
CA MET A 112 11.66 -32.87 -21.32
C MET A 112 11.78 -31.36 -21.58
N LYS A 113 11.45 -30.88 -22.76
CA LYS A 113 11.42 -29.45 -23.09
C LYS A 113 10.33 -28.72 -22.29
N ASN A 114 9.15 -29.35 -22.10
CA ASN A 114 8.07 -28.78 -21.30
C ASN A 114 8.47 -28.65 -19.82
N TYR A 115 9.12 -29.64 -19.21
CA TYR A 115 9.60 -29.58 -17.82
C TYR A 115 10.61 -28.45 -17.63
N GLN A 116 11.58 -28.32 -18.52
CA GLN A 116 12.55 -27.22 -18.48
C GLN A 116 11.87 -25.87 -18.63
N LEU A 117 10.91 -25.74 -19.55
CA LEU A 117 10.18 -24.49 -19.79
C LEU A 117 9.34 -24.08 -18.57
N GLN A 118 8.67 -25.04 -17.92
CA GLN A 118 7.85 -24.79 -16.72
C GLN A 118 8.70 -24.21 -15.59
N VAL A 119 9.82 -24.86 -15.27
CA VAL A 119 10.73 -24.42 -14.21
C VAL A 119 11.35 -23.06 -14.55
N ALA A 120 11.84 -22.88 -15.79
CA ALA A 120 12.43 -21.63 -16.22
C ALA A 120 11.43 -20.46 -16.17
N CYS A 121 10.19 -20.66 -16.64
CA CYS A 121 9.14 -19.66 -16.62
C CYS A 121 8.75 -19.25 -15.20
N LEU A 122 8.58 -20.25 -14.29
CA LEU A 122 8.29 -19.95 -12.88
C LEU A 122 9.42 -19.18 -12.20
N LEU A 123 10.66 -19.59 -12.40
CA LEU A 123 11.81 -18.88 -11.83
C LEU A 123 11.84 -17.42 -12.30
N LEU A 124 11.64 -17.19 -13.60
CA LEU A 124 11.60 -15.85 -14.18
C LEU A 124 10.47 -15.02 -13.57
N CYS A 125 9.25 -15.57 -13.47
CA CYS A 125 8.13 -14.88 -12.84
C CYS A 125 8.40 -14.49 -11.40
N TYR A 126 8.98 -15.39 -10.59
CA TYR A 126 9.29 -15.07 -9.19
C TYR A 126 10.42 -14.07 -9.02
N ILE A 127 11.41 -14.07 -9.90
CA ILE A 127 12.43 -13.02 -9.95
C ILE A 127 11.73 -11.68 -10.22
N CYS A 128 10.84 -11.61 -11.22
CA CYS A 128 10.08 -10.40 -11.52
C CYS A 128 9.21 -9.94 -10.35
N TYR A 129 8.53 -10.86 -9.65
CA TYR A 129 7.72 -10.51 -8.47
C TYR A 129 8.57 -9.96 -7.33
N VAL A 130 9.72 -10.56 -7.05
CA VAL A 130 10.63 -10.08 -6.00
C VAL A 130 11.21 -8.72 -6.36
N MET A 131 11.56 -8.48 -7.62
CA MET A 131 12.00 -7.17 -8.10
C MET A 131 10.90 -6.12 -8.03
N SER A 132 9.69 -6.47 -8.40
CA SER A 132 8.51 -5.58 -8.30
C SER A 132 8.24 -5.17 -6.85
N ILE A 133 8.29 -6.12 -5.90
CA ILE A 133 8.15 -5.83 -4.47
C ILE A 133 9.25 -4.90 -3.98
N ARG A 134 10.49 -5.14 -4.41
CA ARG A 134 11.60 -4.26 -4.06
C ARG A 134 11.36 -2.85 -4.56
N HIS A 135 11.01 -2.69 -5.82
CA HIS A 135 10.71 -1.38 -6.42
C HIS A 135 9.55 -0.67 -5.73
N LEU A 136 8.46 -1.39 -5.43
CA LEU A 136 7.33 -0.84 -4.68
C LEU A 136 7.74 -0.35 -3.28
N ASN A 137 8.57 -1.11 -2.56
CA ASN A 137 9.04 -0.70 -1.24
C ASN A 137 9.98 0.51 -1.28
N GLU A 138 10.85 0.59 -2.28
CA GLU A 138 11.73 1.74 -2.51
C GLU A 138 10.92 2.99 -2.87
N SER A 139 9.92 2.86 -3.74
CA SER A 139 9.02 3.95 -4.12
C SER A 139 8.20 4.46 -2.94
N ASP A 140 7.64 3.56 -2.12
CA ASP A 140 6.90 3.92 -0.90
C ASP A 140 7.80 4.64 0.11
N GLY A 141 9.05 4.19 0.25
CA GLY A 141 10.04 4.83 1.13
C GLY A 141 10.34 6.27 0.69
N ALA A 142 10.52 6.49 -0.62
CA ALA A 142 10.73 7.81 -1.19
C ALA A 142 9.51 8.72 -1.01
N LEU A 143 8.30 8.19 -1.27
CA LEU A 143 7.05 8.94 -1.08
C LEU A 143 6.83 9.34 0.38
N ASN A 144 7.01 8.41 1.32
CA ASN A 144 6.87 8.68 2.74
C ASN A 144 7.91 9.71 3.22
N GLY A 145 9.14 9.66 2.70
CA GLY A 145 10.17 10.65 2.96
C GLY A 145 9.77 12.05 2.48
N SER A 146 9.22 12.16 1.27
CA SER A 146 8.71 13.44 0.73
C SER A 146 7.55 14.00 1.57
N ILE A 147 6.56 13.16 1.90
CA ILE A 147 5.42 13.57 2.73
C ILE A 147 5.89 14.07 4.10
N LYS A 148 6.85 13.40 4.73
CA LYS A 148 7.40 13.83 6.01
C LYS A 148 8.10 15.19 5.90
N ALA A 149 8.92 15.40 4.87
CA ALA A 149 9.58 16.67 4.64
C ALA A 149 8.58 17.82 4.39
N ASP A 150 7.51 17.56 3.65
CA ASP A 150 6.45 18.55 3.42
C ASP A 150 5.66 18.85 4.70
N LEU A 151 5.40 17.85 5.54
CA LEU A 151 4.77 18.04 6.86
C LEU A 151 5.65 18.91 7.77
N ASP A 152 6.95 18.66 7.83
CA ASP A 152 7.90 19.45 8.62
C ASP A 152 7.93 20.92 8.14
N ARG A 153 7.86 21.16 6.83
CA ARG A 153 7.72 22.50 6.25
C ARG A 153 6.43 23.19 6.67
N VAL A 154 5.30 22.48 6.62
CA VAL A 154 4.00 23.01 7.03
C VAL A 154 4.03 23.39 8.52
N VAL A 155 4.54 22.53 9.39
CA VAL A 155 4.68 22.80 10.83
C VAL A 155 5.54 24.07 11.06
N SER A 156 6.70 24.16 10.41
CA SER A 156 7.56 25.34 10.51
C SER A 156 6.87 26.61 10.03
N THR A 157 6.09 26.55 8.96
CA THR A 157 5.34 27.69 8.44
C THR A 157 4.25 28.13 9.41
N VAL A 158 3.52 27.18 10.03
CA VAL A 158 2.50 27.47 11.04
C VAL A 158 3.12 28.16 12.26
N GLU A 159 4.29 27.73 12.73
CA GLU A 159 5.01 28.38 13.83
C GLU A 159 5.42 29.82 13.48
N LYS A 160 5.91 30.06 12.27
CA LYS A 160 6.23 31.42 11.79
C LYS A 160 5.00 32.31 11.72
N VAL A 161 3.88 31.80 11.19
CA VAL A 161 2.60 32.53 11.15
C VAL A 161 2.13 32.87 12.56
N LYS A 162 2.21 31.92 13.52
CA LYS A 162 1.87 32.17 14.92
C LYS A 162 2.73 33.28 15.55
N THR A 163 4.03 33.24 15.32
CA THR A 163 4.96 34.26 15.81
C THR A 163 4.64 35.63 15.21
N SER A 164 4.42 35.66 13.90
CA SER A 164 4.06 36.92 13.18
C SER A 164 2.71 37.47 13.68
N SER A 165 1.73 36.63 13.90
CA SER A 165 0.42 37.00 14.46
C SER A 165 0.54 37.59 15.85
N ASN A 166 1.37 37.00 16.70
CA ASN A 166 1.64 37.55 18.06
C ASN A 166 2.32 38.93 17.98
N SER A 167 3.27 39.10 17.06
CA SER A 167 3.93 40.41 16.85
C SER A 167 2.94 41.48 16.35
N ILE A 168 2.05 41.09 15.42
CA ILE A 168 0.98 41.99 14.97
C ILE A 168 0.04 42.36 16.12
N MET A 169 -0.35 41.41 16.94
CA MET A 169 -1.20 41.66 18.11
C MET A 169 -0.55 42.65 19.07
N SER A 170 0.74 42.50 19.35
CA SER A 170 1.53 43.43 20.18
C SER A 170 1.58 44.83 19.53
N GLY A 171 1.82 44.91 18.21
CA GLY A 171 1.81 46.18 17.47
C GLY A 171 0.46 46.89 17.51
N ILE A 172 -0.64 46.14 17.39
CA ILE A 172 -2.00 46.72 17.54
C ILE A 172 -2.22 47.30 18.92
N THR A 173 -1.70 46.66 19.97
CA THR A 173 -1.79 47.21 21.35
C THR A 173 -1.08 48.57 21.46
N VAL A 174 0.14 48.69 20.93
CA VAL A 174 0.90 49.93 20.93
C VAL A 174 0.18 51.03 20.11
N VAL A 175 -0.35 50.69 18.94
CA VAL A 175 -1.15 51.65 18.11
C VAL A 175 -2.38 52.14 18.87
N ARG A 176 -3.02 51.28 19.63
CA ARG A 176 -4.19 51.62 20.47
C ARG A 176 -3.85 52.57 21.57
N GLU A 177 -2.71 52.38 22.26
CA GLU A 177 -2.19 53.28 23.30
C GLU A 177 -1.87 54.66 22.70
N LEU A 178 -1.13 54.68 21.57
CA LEU A 178 -0.80 55.97 20.88
C LEU A 178 -2.05 56.71 20.41
N ALA A 179 -3.06 55.99 19.89
CA ALA A 179 -4.33 56.63 19.51
C ALA A 179 -5.08 57.21 20.69
N SER A 180 -5.02 56.57 21.86
CA SER A 180 -5.58 57.08 23.12
C SER A 180 -4.85 58.31 23.63
N GLU A 181 -3.51 58.30 23.59
CA GLU A 181 -2.71 59.49 23.94
C GLU A 181 -2.95 60.68 22.99
N ASN A 182 -3.00 60.42 21.70
CA ASN A 182 -3.32 61.43 20.68
C ASN A 182 -4.71 62.06 20.92
N LYS A 183 -5.70 61.25 21.27
CA LYS A 183 -7.02 61.77 21.62
C LYS A 183 -6.94 62.66 22.84
N HIS A 184 -6.26 62.23 23.89
CA HIS A 184 -6.08 63.03 25.11
C HIS A 184 -5.34 64.35 24.84
N GLY A 185 -4.27 64.32 24.03
CA GLY A 185 -3.56 65.52 23.57
C GLY A 185 -4.43 66.46 22.77
N SER A 186 -5.28 65.93 21.87
CA SER A 186 -6.26 66.73 21.14
C SER A 186 -7.29 67.42 22.04
N ASP A 187 -7.77 66.73 23.07
CA ASP A 187 -8.74 67.30 24.03
C ASP A 187 -8.08 68.41 24.85
N ILE A 188 -6.83 68.31 25.25
CA ILE A 188 -6.07 69.35 25.94
C ILE A 188 -5.87 70.57 25.04
N ILE A 189 -5.51 70.35 23.76
CA ILE A 189 -5.36 71.45 22.77
C ILE A 189 -6.69 72.18 22.60
N MET A 190 -7.79 71.44 22.53
CA MET A 190 -9.12 72.01 22.35
C MET A 190 -9.53 72.88 23.55
N LEU A 191 -9.23 72.42 24.79
CA LEU A 191 -9.45 73.21 26.02
C LEU A 191 -8.59 74.49 26.04
N GLY A 192 -7.32 74.39 25.67
CA GLY A 192 -6.42 75.56 25.59
C GLY A 192 -6.85 76.59 24.53
N MET A 193 -7.37 76.12 23.40
CA MET A 193 -7.92 76.97 22.33
C MET A 193 -9.20 77.70 22.78
N ASN A 194 -10.07 77.00 23.55
CA ASN A 194 -11.27 77.64 24.12
C ASN A 194 -10.91 78.71 25.15
N GLU A 195 -9.93 78.47 26.04
CA GLU A 195 -9.41 79.40 27.01
C GLU A 195 -8.76 80.62 26.31
N LEU A 196 -7.98 80.40 25.28
CA LEU A 196 -7.39 81.45 24.46
C LEU A 196 -8.46 82.34 23.80
N SER A 197 -9.52 81.71 23.28
CA SER A 197 -10.67 82.44 22.65
C SER A 197 -11.38 83.33 23.67
N SER A 198 -11.63 82.80 24.91
CA SER A 198 -12.24 83.53 26.00
C SER A 198 -11.39 84.77 26.42
N ASN A 199 -10.09 84.49 26.62
CA ASN A 199 -9.15 85.58 26.97
C ASN A 199 -9.06 86.71 25.85
N ASN A 200 -9.22 86.36 24.58
CA ASN A 200 -9.25 87.33 23.51
C ASN A 200 -10.56 88.12 23.46
N GLU A 201 -11.67 87.56 23.93
CA GLU A 201 -12.93 88.32 24.07
C GLU A 201 -12.87 89.31 25.20
N ASP A 202 -12.23 88.93 26.33
CA ASP A 202 -12.05 89.82 27.47
C ASP A 202 -11.07 90.99 27.28
N LEU A 203 -10.22 90.87 26.25
CA LEU A 203 -9.27 91.93 25.84
C LEU A 203 -9.82 92.89 24.79
N ARG A 204 -11.08 92.76 24.36
CA ARG A 204 -11.73 93.56 23.35
C ARG A 204 -12.74 94.52 23.98
#